data_45e3c3412c9a9c9b2e2b86a524d08110
#
_entry.id   45e3c3412c9a9c9b2e2b86a524d08110
#
_cell.length_a   1.000
_cell.length_b   1.000
_cell.length_c   1.000
_cell.angle_alpha   90.00
_cell.angle_beta   90.00
_cell.angle_gamma   90.00
#
_symmetry.space_group_name_H-M   'P 1'
#
loop_
_entity.id
_entity.type
_entity.pdbx_description
1 polymer ?
#
loop_
_entity_poly.entity_id
_entity_poly.type
_entity_poly.pdbx_seq_one_letter_code
_entity_poly.pdbx_strand_id
1 'polypeptide(L)'
;MDVFNSRRDDYSPVLAGDQYEKLYFSSTRNDAQGDELSGITGAKPADIFVSEKDDKGHWSKPETVTGGLNTDYDEGACALSPDQRTMYLTQCTSDPSYPRYAQIVTSARADAAWGKTSELKITGDTLSSYAHPAVSPDGQWLYFVSDMPGGMGCLDIWRARITPAGLGGVENLGAPVNTPGNEMFPTFRPNGDLYFSSD
;
A
#
# COMPACT_ATOMS: atom_id res chain seq x y z
N MET A 1 2.57 -19.81 -13.10
CA MET A 1 2.25 -18.39 -12.90
C MET A 1 0.79 -18.04 -13.18
N ASP A 2 0.03 -18.97 -13.68
CA ASP A 2 -1.37 -18.76 -14.06
C ASP A 2 -2.36 -18.70 -12.87
N VAL A 3 -1.88 -18.93 -11.64
CA VAL A 3 -2.74 -18.91 -10.45
C VAL A 3 -3.05 -17.49 -10.00
N PHE A 4 -2.05 -16.58 -10.05
CA PHE A 4 -2.19 -15.23 -9.50
C PHE A 4 -2.71 -14.21 -10.51
N ASN A 5 -2.18 -14.28 -11.75
CA ASN A 5 -2.46 -13.26 -12.74
C ASN A 5 -3.84 -13.42 -13.35
N SER A 6 -4.50 -12.31 -13.56
CA SER A 6 -5.79 -12.20 -14.24
C SER A 6 -5.61 -11.63 -15.67
N ARG A 7 -6.73 -11.32 -16.35
CA ARG A 7 -6.72 -10.55 -17.60
C ARG A 7 -6.76 -9.05 -17.35
N ARG A 8 -6.74 -8.63 -16.11
CA ARG A 8 -6.76 -7.25 -15.62
C ARG A 8 -5.42 -6.94 -14.98
N ASP A 9 -5.31 -5.75 -14.40
CA ASP A 9 -4.11 -5.33 -13.73
C ASP A 9 -3.97 -6.03 -12.38
N ASP A 10 -2.82 -6.64 -12.15
CA ASP A 10 -2.41 -7.28 -10.90
C ASP A 10 -1.04 -6.71 -10.51
N TYR A 11 -0.93 -6.05 -9.35
CA TYR A 11 0.26 -5.29 -8.97
C TYR A 11 0.51 -5.24 -7.46
N SER A 12 1.66 -4.70 -7.06
CA SER A 12 2.08 -4.48 -5.67
C SER A 12 2.01 -5.74 -4.78
N PRO A 13 2.67 -6.86 -5.15
CA PRO A 13 2.63 -8.08 -4.37
C PRO A 13 3.40 -7.94 -3.06
N VAL A 14 2.82 -8.43 -1.96
CA VAL A 14 3.42 -8.48 -0.62
C VAL A 14 3.31 -9.88 -0.05
N LEU A 15 4.45 -10.50 0.21
CA LEU A 15 4.52 -11.80 0.89
C LEU A 15 4.35 -11.62 2.41
N ALA A 16 3.60 -12.51 3.02
CA ALA A 16 3.27 -12.52 4.43
C ALA A 16 3.23 -13.95 4.99
N GLY A 17 3.11 -14.05 6.32
CA GLY A 17 3.19 -15.29 7.05
C GLY A 17 4.63 -15.64 7.42
N ASP A 18 4.81 -16.49 8.44
CA ASP A 18 6.14 -16.85 8.98
C ASP A 18 7.01 -17.60 7.95
N GLN A 19 6.38 -18.28 7.00
CA GLN A 19 7.03 -19.02 5.91
C GLN A 19 6.69 -18.48 4.53
N TYR A 20 6.22 -17.21 4.46
CA TYR A 20 5.77 -16.59 3.21
C TYR A 20 4.68 -17.41 2.51
N GLU A 21 3.74 -17.92 3.29
CA GLU A 21 2.63 -18.74 2.81
C GLU A 21 1.42 -17.92 2.36
N LYS A 22 1.46 -16.58 2.54
CA LYS A 22 0.43 -15.66 2.08
C LYS A 22 1.00 -14.66 1.08
N LEU A 23 0.22 -14.36 0.05
CA LEU A 23 0.53 -13.33 -0.94
C LEU A 23 -0.65 -12.38 -1.03
N TYR A 24 -0.46 -11.13 -0.58
CA TYR A 24 -1.39 -10.03 -0.82
C TYR A 24 -0.98 -9.28 -2.08
N PHE A 25 -1.93 -8.78 -2.84
CA PHE A 25 -1.69 -7.93 -4.00
C PHE A 25 -2.95 -7.17 -4.38
N SER A 26 -2.79 -6.07 -5.11
CA SER A 26 -3.90 -5.28 -5.64
C SER A 26 -4.32 -5.79 -7.00
N SER A 27 -5.62 -5.79 -7.29
CA SER A 27 -6.13 -6.25 -8.58
C SER A 27 -7.45 -5.58 -8.96
N THR A 28 -7.59 -5.24 -10.25
CA THR A 28 -8.83 -4.73 -10.86
C THR A 28 -9.66 -5.84 -11.48
N ARG A 29 -9.46 -7.10 -11.05
CA ARG A 29 -10.18 -8.27 -11.60
C ARG A 29 -11.69 -8.18 -11.34
N ASN A 30 -12.47 -9.00 -12.06
CA ASN A 30 -13.93 -8.91 -12.02
C ASN A 30 -14.55 -9.13 -10.63
N ASP A 31 -13.86 -9.85 -9.76
CA ASP A 31 -14.30 -10.15 -8.39
C ASP A 31 -14.00 -8.98 -7.41
N ALA A 32 -13.35 -7.89 -7.86
CA ALA A 32 -13.18 -6.66 -7.09
C ALA A 32 -14.53 -5.99 -6.82
N GLN A 33 -14.64 -5.31 -5.68
CA GLN A 33 -15.87 -4.64 -5.25
C GLN A 33 -16.17 -3.42 -6.14
N GLY A 34 -17.40 -2.92 -6.01
CA GLY A 34 -17.87 -1.77 -6.80
C GLY A 34 -18.27 -2.15 -8.22
N ASP A 35 -19.31 -1.51 -8.71
CA ASP A 35 -19.82 -1.68 -10.09
C ASP A 35 -19.48 -0.49 -10.97
N GLU A 36 -19.12 0.64 -10.37
CA GLU A 36 -18.76 1.86 -11.09
C GLU A 36 -17.28 1.81 -11.53
N LEU A 37 -17.02 2.34 -12.70
CA LEU A 37 -15.65 2.48 -13.19
C LEU A 37 -14.99 3.70 -12.56
N SER A 38 -13.72 3.57 -12.19
CA SER A 38 -12.91 4.69 -11.74
C SER A 38 -12.92 5.81 -12.79
N GLY A 39 -13.27 7.02 -12.36
CA GLY A 39 -13.24 8.20 -13.24
C GLY A 39 -11.84 8.57 -13.76
N ILE A 40 -10.81 7.98 -13.17
CA ILE A 40 -9.40 8.22 -13.51
C ILE A 40 -8.86 7.14 -14.43
N THR A 41 -9.05 5.88 -14.07
CA THR A 41 -8.48 4.74 -14.82
C THR A 41 -9.41 4.17 -15.87
N GLY A 42 -10.73 4.45 -15.78
CA GLY A 42 -11.74 3.82 -16.60
C GLY A 42 -11.90 2.31 -16.37
N ALA A 43 -11.26 1.78 -15.34
CA ALA A 43 -11.36 0.38 -14.91
C ALA A 43 -12.17 0.27 -13.62
N LYS A 44 -12.52 -0.93 -13.20
CA LYS A 44 -13.02 -1.17 -11.84
C LYS A 44 -11.99 -0.70 -10.81
N PRO A 45 -12.42 -0.18 -9.64
CA PRO A 45 -11.53 0.02 -8.52
C PRO A 45 -10.72 -1.24 -8.22
N ALA A 46 -9.49 -1.06 -7.81
CA ALA A 46 -8.66 -2.16 -7.37
C ALA A 46 -8.98 -2.54 -5.93
N ASP A 47 -9.03 -3.83 -5.65
CA ASP A 47 -9.12 -4.41 -4.32
C ASP A 47 -7.84 -5.12 -3.93
N ILE A 48 -7.65 -5.33 -2.64
CA ILE A 48 -6.61 -6.23 -2.11
C ILE A 48 -7.14 -7.68 -2.15
N PHE A 49 -6.37 -8.52 -2.81
CA PHE A 49 -6.58 -9.97 -2.89
C PHE A 49 -5.54 -10.70 -2.07
N VAL A 50 -5.87 -11.92 -1.68
CA VAL A 50 -4.97 -12.83 -0.99
C VAL A 50 -4.99 -14.20 -1.65
N SER A 51 -3.82 -14.81 -1.75
CA SER A 51 -3.64 -16.23 -2.07
C SER A 51 -2.82 -16.87 -0.96
N GLU A 52 -3.15 -18.10 -0.61
CA GLU A 52 -2.47 -18.84 0.47
C GLU A 52 -1.90 -20.16 -0.06
N LYS A 53 -0.76 -20.57 0.48
CA LYS A 53 -0.19 -21.88 0.20
C LYS A 53 -0.85 -22.96 1.08
N ASP A 54 -1.11 -24.10 0.48
CA ASP A 54 -1.44 -25.31 1.22
C ASP A 54 -0.18 -25.96 1.84
N ASP A 55 -0.38 -27.01 2.64
CA ASP A 55 0.71 -27.78 3.28
C ASP A 55 1.67 -28.43 2.26
N LYS A 56 1.30 -28.52 0.98
CA LYS A 56 2.11 -29.05 -0.12
C LYS A 56 2.83 -27.96 -0.90
N GLY A 57 2.63 -26.69 -0.51
CA GLY A 57 3.24 -25.54 -1.15
C GLY A 57 2.52 -25.05 -2.42
N HIS A 58 1.31 -25.53 -2.70
CA HIS A 58 0.51 -25.06 -3.81
C HIS A 58 -0.29 -23.81 -3.40
N TRP A 59 -0.28 -22.78 -4.24
CA TRP A 59 -1.04 -21.58 -4.03
C TRP A 59 -2.52 -21.75 -4.36
N SER A 60 -3.40 -21.22 -3.52
CA SER A 60 -4.83 -21.14 -3.79
C SER A 60 -5.13 -20.15 -4.92
N LYS A 61 -6.32 -20.26 -5.51
CA LYS A 61 -6.85 -19.17 -6.33
C LYS A 61 -7.00 -17.93 -5.45
N PRO A 62 -6.60 -16.73 -5.94
CA PRO A 62 -6.80 -15.50 -5.19
C PRO A 62 -8.26 -15.21 -4.87
N GLU A 63 -8.49 -14.76 -3.65
CA GLU A 63 -9.79 -14.32 -3.15
C GLU A 63 -9.70 -12.90 -2.62
N THR A 64 -10.79 -12.16 -2.62
CA THR A 64 -10.86 -10.85 -1.97
C THR A 64 -10.59 -10.99 -0.48
N VAL A 65 -9.81 -10.09 0.07
CA VAL A 65 -9.56 -10.08 1.53
C VAL A 65 -10.86 -9.85 2.28
N THR A 66 -11.14 -10.71 3.25
CA THR A 66 -12.34 -10.60 4.09
C THR A 66 -12.20 -9.53 5.15
N GLY A 67 -13.29 -8.85 5.47
CA GLY A 67 -13.36 -7.79 6.47
C GLY A 67 -13.68 -6.44 5.83
N GLY A 68 -13.21 -5.35 6.45
CA GLY A 68 -13.48 -3.99 5.99
C GLY A 68 -12.30 -3.30 5.32
N LEU A 69 -11.40 -4.07 4.70
CA LEU A 69 -10.19 -3.55 4.07
C LEU A 69 -10.50 -2.95 2.70
N ASN A 70 -11.24 -3.69 1.88
CA ASN A 70 -11.66 -3.25 0.56
C ASN A 70 -12.89 -2.35 0.67
N THR A 71 -12.96 -1.31 -0.15
CA THR A 71 -14.00 -0.28 -0.13
C THR A 71 -14.46 0.05 -1.55
N ASP A 72 -15.25 1.11 -1.72
CA ASP A 72 -15.64 1.61 -3.04
C ASP A 72 -14.53 2.47 -3.71
N TYR A 73 -13.38 2.62 -3.06
CA TYR A 73 -12.22 3.31 -3.59
C TYR A 73 -11.21 2.34 -4.21
N ASP A 74 -10.19 2.87 -4.87
CA ASP A 74 -9.06 2.07 -5.34
C ASP A 74 -8.10 1.77 -4.16
N GLU A 75 -7.98 0.51 -3.76
CA GLU A 75 -6.97 0.03 -2.83
C GLU A 75 -5.69 -0.35 -3.59
N GLY A 76 -4.68 0.50 -3.45
CA GLY A 76 -3.38 0.37 -4.12
C GLY A 76 -2.35 -0.40 -3.32
N ALA A 77 -1.08 -0.02 -3.51
CA ALA A 77 0.05 -0.65 -2.84
C ALA A 77 -0.12 -0.74 -1.33
N CYS A 78 0.20 -1.89 -0.75
CA CYS A 78 0.12 -2.11 0.68
C CYS A 78 1.46 -2.56 1.28
N ALA A 79 1.60 -2.42 2.59
CA ALA A 79 2.71 -2.93 3.40
C ALA A 79 2.19 -3.44 4.74
N LEU A 80 2.88 -4.42 5.30
CA LEU A 80 2.56 -4.98 6.61
C LEU A 80 3.55 -4.50 7.66
N SER A 81 3.07 -4.29 8.89
CA SER A 81 3.96 -4.21 10.05
C SER A 81 4.71 -5.53 10.25
N PRO A 82 5.91 -5.53 10.88
CA PRO A 82 6.68 -6.75 11.07
C PRO A 82 5.93 -7.86 11.85
N ASP A 83 5.03 -7.49 12.76
CA ASP A 83 4.16 -8.41 13.48
C ASP A 83 2.92 -8.86 12.66
N GLN A 84 2.78 -8.32 11.44
CA GLN A 84 1.71 -8.61 10.48
C GLN A 84 0.29 -8.33 11.01
N ARG A 85 0.17 -7.47 12.02
CA ARG A 85 -1.11 -7.09 12.63
C ARG A 85 -1.67 -5.77 12.11
N THR A 86 -0.84 -4.96 11.45
CA THR A 86 -1.27 -3.71 10.83
C THR A 86 -0.91 -3.73 9.36
N MET A 87 -1.88 -3.44 8.52
CA MET A 87 -1.67 -3.16 7.09
C MET A 87 -1.77 -1.67 6.86
N TYR A 88 -0.80 -1.13 6.16
CA TYR A 88 -0.78 0.21 5.59
C TYR A 88 -1.08 0.06 4.12
N LEU A 89 -1.99 0.82 3.57
CA LEU A 89 -2.32 0.74 2.15
C LEU A 89 -2.64 2.11 1.56
N THR A 90 -2.34 2.26 0.29
CA THR A 90 -2.75 3.40 -0.50
C THR A 90 -4.23 3.26 -0.82
N GLN A 91 -5.00 4.32 -0.58
CA GLN A 91 -6.38 4.42 -1.01
C GLN A 91 -6.53 5.66 -1.88
N CYS A 92 -7.01 5.47 -3.11
CA CYS A 92 -7.21 6.55 -4.07
C CYS A 92 -8.69 6.84 -4.24
N THR A 93 -9.04 8.13 -4.26
CA THR A 93 -10.40 8.57 -4.56
C THR A 93 -10.49 9.02 -6.02
N SER A 94 -11.60 8.71 -6.66
CA SER A 94 -11.95 9.25 -7.97
C SER A 94 -12.83 10.50 -7.89
N ASP A 95 -13.13 11.00 -6.68
CA ASP A 95 -13.94 12.20 -6.49
C ASP A 95 -13.15 13.46 -6.86
N PRO A 96 -13.52 14.16 -7.95
CA PRO A 96 -12.81 15.36 -8.39
C PRO A 96 -12.88 16.52 -7.38
N SER A 97 -13.81 16.47 -6.43
CA SER A 97 -13.93 17.48 -5.36
C SER A 97 -12.97 17.22 -4.20
N TYR A 98 -12.33 16.04 -4.15
CA TYR A 98 -11.40 15.71 -3.09
C TYR A 98 -10.04 16.38 -3.35
N PRO A 99 -9.47 17.08 -2.36
CA PRO A 99 -8.27 17.88 -2.57
C PRO A 99 -7.01 17.06 -2.85
N ARG A 100 -6.97 15.80 -2.47
CA ARG A 100 -5.83 14.89 -2.69
C ARG A 100 -6.26 13.66 -3.48
N TYR A 101 -5.34 13.16 -4.30
CA TYR A 101 -5.57 11.97 -5.10
C TYR A 101 -5.45 10.67 -4.30
N ALA A 102 -4.43 10.54 -3.46
CA ALA A 102 -4.14 9.36 -2.69
C ALA A 102 -3.88 9.68 -1.21
N GLN A 103 -4.29 8.76 -0.35
CA GLN A 103 -4.00 8.78 1.08
C GLN A 103 -3.53 7.42 1.56
N ILE A 104 -2.78 7.38 2.65
CA ILE A 104 -2.48 6.13 3.32
C ILE A 104 -3.50 5.90 4.41
N VAL A 105 -4.11 4.73 4.38
CA VAL A 105 -5.03 4.25 5.41
C VAL A 105 -4.42 3.03 6.10
N THR A 106 -4.90 2.73 7.29
CA THR A 106 -4.46 1.55 8.06
C THR A 106 -5.64 0.66 8.37
N SER A 107 -5.38 -0.64 8.41
CA SER A 107 -6.30 -1.64 8.94
C SER A 107 -5.59 -2.51 9.96
N ALA A 108 -6.25 -2.78 11.08
CA ALA A 108 -5.76 -3.70 12.08
C ALA A 108 -6.37 -5.09 11.87
N ARG A 109 -5.56 -6.12 12.09
CA ARG A 109 -6.00 -7.51 12.00
C ARG A 109 -6.44 -7.99 13.37
N ALA A 110 -7.70 -8.45 13.44
CA ALA A 110 -8.23 -9.17 14.59
C ALA A 110 -8.49 -10.63 14.15
N ASP A 111 -7.80 -11.58 14.77
CA ASP A 111 -7.82 -12.99 14.39
C ASP A 111 -7.45 -13.21 12.90
N ALA A 112 -8.38 -13.73 12.10
CA ALA A 112 -8.17 -14.01 10.68
C ALA A 112 -8.63 -12.86 9.74
N ALA A 113 -9.38 -11.88 10.24
CA ALA A 113 -9.98 -10.84 9.42
C ALA A 113 -9.34 -9.47 9.63
N TRP A 114 -9.30 -8.67 8.57
CA TRP A 114 -8.91 -7.28 8.61
C TRP A 114 -10.10 -6.39 9.01
N GLY A 115 -9.85 -5.43 9.89
CA GLY A 115 -10.84 -4.44 10.30
C GLY A 115 -11.10 -3.41 9.20
N LYS A 116 -12.03 -2.50 9.48
CA LYS A 116 -12.27 -1.34 8.62
C LYS A 116 -11.01 -0.48 8.56
N THR A 117 -10.76 0.09 7.39
CA THR A 117 -9.70 1.07 7.20
C THR A 117 -9.98 2.36 7.96
N SER A 118 -8.92 2.99 8.40
CA SER A 118 -8.94 4.32 9.00
C SER A 118 -7.81 5.18 8.42
N GLU A 119 -8.10 6.45 8.19
CA GLU A 119 -7.10 7.38 7.66
C GLU A 119 -5.89 7.47 8.61
N LEU A 120 -4.70 7.39 8.04
CA LEU A 120 -3.45 7.61 8.74
C LEU A 120 -3.05 9.08 8.59
N LYS A 121 -3.16 9.84 9.66
CA LYS A 121 -2.73 11.24 9.65
C LYS A 121 -1.20 11.31 9.66
N ILE A 122 -0.61 11.70 8.52
CA ILE A 122 0.85 11.82 8.34
C ILE A 122 1.31 13.23 8.72
N THR A 123 0.68 14.24 8.15
CA THR A 123 0.95 15.65 8.44
C THR A 123 -0.36 16.42 8.63
N GLY A 124 -0.29 17.75 8.84
CA GLY A 124 -1.45 18.63 8.77
C GLY A 124 -1.82 19.09 7.35
N ASP A 125 -1.01 18.72 6.37
CA ASP A 125 -1.28 19.02 4.96
C ASP A 125 -2.39 18.11 4.42
N THR A 126 -3.42 18.75 3.85
CA THR A 126 -4.61 18.08 3.31
C THR A 126 -4.67 18.11 1.79
N LEU A 127 -3.66 18.66 1.12
CA LEU A 127 -3.63 18.82 -0.33
C LEU A 127 -2.72 17.82 -1.01
N SER A 128 -1.59 17.48 -0.38
CA SER A 128 -0.63 16.53 -0.95
C SER A 128 -1.14 15.09 -0.89
N SER A 129 -0.73 14.30 -1.86
CA SER A 129 -0.98 12.87 -1.94
C SER A 129 0.05 12.10 -1.12
N TYR A 130 -0.38 11.01 -0.51
CA TYR A 130 0.45 10.07 0.24
C TYR A 130 0.17 8.66 -0.24
N ALA A 131 1.18 7.98 -0.76
CA ALA A 131 1.02 6.67 -1.40
C ALA A 131 2.19 5.72 -1.13
N HIS A 132 2.07 4.50 -1.63
CA HIS A 132 3.11 3.47 -1.66
C HIS A 132 3.82 3.28 -0.31
N PRO A 133 3.08 2.90 0.75
CA PRO A 133 3.68 2.69 2.06
C PRO A 133 4.65 1.52 2.06
N ALA A 134 5.73 1.64 2.86
CA ALA A 134 6.65 0.56 3.17
C ALA A 134 7.10 0.68 4.63
N VAL A 135 7.05 -0.41 5.38
CA VAL A 135 7.48 -0.43 6.79
C VAL A 135 8.91 -0.96 6.85
N SER A 136 9.78 -0.28 7.60
CA SER A 136 11.13 -0.77 7.85
C SER A 136 11.12 -2.12 8.59
N PRO A 137 12.11 -3.02 8.35
CA PRO A 137 12.12 -4.35 8.97
C PRO A 137 12.13 -4.35 10.50
N ASP A 138 12.63 -3.28 11.12
CA ASP A 138 12.61 -3.07 12.57
C ASP A 138 11.28 -2.50 13.09
N GLY A 139 10.33 -2.19 12.19
CA GLY A 139 9.03 -1.63 12.52
C GLY A 139 9.05 -0.19 13.03
N GLN A 140 10.19 0.50 12.97
CA GLN A 140 10.30 1.83 13.54
C GLN A 140 9.91 2.96 12.59
N TRP A 141 9.91 2.70 11.27
CA TRP A 141 9.70 3.72 10.27
C TRP A 141 8.66 3.29 9.24
N LEU A 142 7.78 4.21 8.92
CA LEU A 142 6.94 4.16 7.74
C LEU A 142 7.59 5.02 6.65
N TYR A 143 7.94 4.40 5.53
CA TYR A 143 8.34 5.06 4.30
C TYR A 143 7.11 5.20 3.40
N PHE A 144 7.05 6.28 2.66
CA PHE A 144 5.93 6.55 1.76
C PHE A 144 6.35 7.53 0.66
N VAL A 145 5.55 7.62 -0.37
CA VAL A 145 5.74 8.55 -1.49
C VAL A 145 4.78 9.72 -1.33
N SER A 146 5.25 10.93 -1.58
CA SER A 146 4.42 12.12 -1.53
C SER A 146 4.96 13.24 -2.43
N ASP A 147 4.05 14.05 -2.96
CA ASP A 147 4.29 15.31 -3.68
C ASP A 147 4.27 16.52 -2.74
N MET A 148 4.36 16.31 -1.42
CA MET A 148 4.28 17.40 -0.46
C MET A 148 5.45 18.39 -0.59
N PRO A 149 5.23 19.69 -0.25
CA PRO A 149 6.24 20.70 -0.34
C PRO A 149 7.52 20.38 0.45
N GLY A 150 8.67 20.72 -0.13
CA GLY A 150 9.99 20.48 0.48
C GLY A 150 10.69 19.24 -0.06
N GLY A 151 10.13 18.59 -1.08
CA GLY A 151 10.76 17.54 -1.85
C GLY A 151 11.81 18.04 -2.84
N MET A 152 12.43 17.10 -3.56
CA MET A 152 13.44 17.37 -4.59
C MET A 152 12.86 17.25 -5.99
N GLY A 153 11.85 16.41 -6.17
CA GLY A 153 11.19 16.11 -7.44
C GLY A 153 9.69 16.32 -7.41
N CYS A 154 8.99 15.58 -8.27
CA CYS A 154 7.54 15.57 -8.29
C CYS A 154 6.98 14.64 -7.22
N LEU A 155 7.51 13.42 -7.16
CA LEU A 155 7.18 12.41 -6.15
C LEU A 155 8.46 11.94 -5.48
N ASP A 156 8.58 12.20 -4.20
CA ASP A 156 9.74 11.82 -3.40
C ASP A 156 9.40 10.72 -2.39
N ILE A 157 10.41 9.98 -1.98
CA ILE A 157 10.32 9.07 -0.83
C ILE A 157 10.60 9.85 0.45
N TRP A 158 9.65 9.74 1.37
CA TRP A 158 9.69 10.32 2.72
C TRP A 158 9.62 9.21 3.75
N ARG A 159 9.94 9.52 4.99
CA ARG A 159 9.71 8.61 6.11
C ARG A 159 9.16 9.34 7.32
N ALA A 160 8.42 8.61 8.15
CA ALA A 160 7.94 9.08 9.45
C ALA A 160 8.17 8.01 10.50
N ARG A 161 8.49 8.41 11.74
CA ARG A 161 8.72 7.47 12.83
C ARG A 161 7.39 6.91 13.32
N ILE A 162 7.28 5.57 13.39
CA ILE A 162 6.12 4.90 13.98
C ILE A 162 6.24 4.94 15.50
N THR A 163 5.24 5.49 16.18
CA THR A 163 5.18 5.60 17.64
C THR A 163 3.83 5.12 18.17
N PRO A 164 3.70 4.78 19.45
CA PRO A 164 2.41 4.42 20.04
C PRO A 164 1.35 5.53 19.96
N ALA A 165 1.78 6.79 19.81
CA ALA A 165 0.89 7.95 19.70
C ALA A 165 0.51 8.29 18.25
N GLY A 166 1.00 7.54 17.26
CA GLY A 166 0.86 7.80 15.82
C GLY A 166 2.21 8.02 15.16
N LEU A 167 2.23 8.76 14.05
CA LEU A 167 3.49 9.05 13.35
C LEU A 167 4.21 10.24 13.98
N GLY A 168 5.54 10.10 14.11
CA GLY A 168 6.46 11.18 14.51
C GLY A 168 6.87 12.04 13.32
N GLY A 169 7.90 12.86 13.53
CA GLY A 169 8.40 13.79 12.51
C GLY A 169 8.61 13.15 11.14
N VAL A 170 8.22 13.89 10.11
CA VAL A 170 8.33 13.48 8.70
C VAL A 170 9.63 14.04 8.13
N GLU A 171 10.37 13.21 7.41
CA GLU A 171 11.67 13.53 6.81
C GLU A 171 11.70 13.13 5.35
N ASN A 172 12.13 14.04 4.46
CA ASN A 172 12.51 13.70 3.08
C ASN A 172 13.84 12.92 3.10
N LEU A 173 13.96 11.85 2.32
CA LEU A 173 15.20 11.09 2.30
C LEU A 173 16.36 11.83 1.62
N GLY A 174 16.06 12.82 0.79
CA GLY A 174 17.07 13.60 0.08
C GLY A 174 17.91 12.75 -0.87
N ALA A 175 18.94 13.40 -1.43
CA ALA A 175 19.93 12.69 -2.25
C ALA A 175 20.78 11.74 -1.37
N PRO A 176 21.19 10.56 -1.88
CA PRO A 176 21.05 10.13 -3.28
C PRO A 176 19.74 9.35 -3.57
N VAL A 177 18.81 9.28 -2.65
CA VAL A 177 17.55 8.52 -2.86
C VAL A 177 16.62 9.30 -3.77
N ASN A 178 16.28 10.53 -3.39
CA ASN A 178 15.39 11.38 -4.16
C ASN A 178 16.15 12.17 -5.22
N THR A 179 15.52 12.37 -6.38
CA THR A 179 16.03 13.06 -7.56
C THR A 179 15.03 14.17 -7.98
N PRO A 180 15.28 14.94 -9.05
CA PRO A 180 14.26 15.81 -9.62
C PRO A 180 13.10 15.09 -10.33
N GLY A 181 13.17 13.76 -10.50
CA GLY A 181 12.15 12.91 -11.12
C GLY A 181 11.10 12.40 -10.12
N ASN A 182 10.70 11.16 -10.28
CA ASN A 182 9.72 10.48 -9.44
C ASN A 182 10.35 9.24 -8.79
N GLU A 183 10.31 9.16 -7.50
CA GLU A 183 10.68 7.97 -6.75
C GLU A 183 9.44 7.29 -6.19
N MET A 184 9.23 6.01 -6.56
CA MET A 184 7.99 5.29 -6.27
C MET A 184 8.24 3.86 -5.79
N PHE A 185 7.21 3.27 -5.17
CA PHE A 185 7.17 1.87 -4.75
C PHE A 185 8.36 1.46 -3.87
N PRO A 186 8.65 2.18 -2.78
CA PRO A 186 9.66 1.74 -1.83
C PRO A 186 9.30 0.37 -1.27
N THR A 187 10.29 -0.50 -1.12
CA THR A 187 10.14 -1.81 -0.48
C THR A 187 11.44 -2.21 0.20
N PHE A 188 11.34 -3.04 1.23
CA PHE A 188 12.49 -3.49 2.00
C PHE A 188 12.74 -4.98 1.84
N ARG A 189 14.03 -5.33 1.80
CA ARG A 189 14.44 -6.68 2.15
C ARG A 189 14.58 -6.83 3.68
N PRO A 190 14.54 -8.07 4.20
CA PRO A 190 14.72 -8.31 5.65
C PRO A 190 16.05 -7.79 6.22
N ASN A 191 17.10 -7.66 5.38
CA ASN A 191 18.40 -7.12 5.77
C ASN A 191 18.44 -5.58 5.86
N GLY A 192 17.34 -4.91 5.54
CA GLY A 192 17.23 -3.46 5.60
C GLY A 192 17.53 -2.72 4.28
N ASP A 193 17.84 -3.43 3.21
CA ASP A 193 18.04 -2.80 1.91
C ASP A 193 16.72 -2.23 1.38
N LEU A 194 16.75 -0.95 1.00
CA LEU A 194 15.62 -0.25 0.38
C LEU A 194 15.73 -0.36 -1.14
N TYR A 195 14.65 -0.81 -1.77
CA TYR A 195 14.46 -0.83 -3.22
C TYR A 195 13.32 0.09 -3.59
N PHE A 196 13.43 0.76 -4.72
CA PHE A 196 12.39 1.66 -5.23
C PHE A 196 12.57 1.84 -6.74
N SER A 197 11.56 2.40 -7.42
CA SER A 197 11.64 2.82 -8.82
C SER A 197 11.97 4.30 -8.88
N SER A 198 12.79 4.71 -9.85
CA SER A 198 13.14 6.10 -10.15
C SER A 198 13.20 6.31 -11.65
N ASP A 199 12.76 7.46 -12.17
CA ASP A 199 12.84 7.88 -13.58
C ASP A 199 13.82 9.03 -13.81
#